data_7ec8384627537a9627dafbd0bd6b8109
#
_entry.id   7ec8384627537a9627dafbd0bd6b8109
#
_cell.length_a   1.000
_cell.length_b   1.000
_cell.length_c   1.000
_cell.angle_alpha   90.00
_cell.angle_beta   90.00
_cell.angle_gamma   90.00
#
_symmetry.space_group_name_H-M   'P 1'
#
loop_
_entity.id
_entity.type
_entity.pdbx_description
1 polymer ?
#
loop_
_entity_poly.entity_id
_entity_poly.type
_entity_poly.pdbx_seq_one_letter_code
_entity_poly.pdbx_strand_id
1 'polypeptide(L)'
;MRKITLMPAMPGYTRLLSVAAILLTLTACSTTEIAAVEEPAVAPMTGQTDDPAPGFETVAAGSEEDFILNVGRRTYFTQDSATLDSVAKATLDKQAIWLNSNPRWLVKLQGFSDDSGSASKMATLSQQRADAVMAYLSSKGVDPNRMWAKGYGNDREVRDCTERSCKVQNRRVVSNLRTERDAI
;
A
#
# COMPACT_ATOMS: atom_id res chain seq x y z
N MET A 1 -9.90 51.62 -24.95
CA MET A 1 -8.61 52.07 -25.54
C MET A 1 -7.53 51.20 -24.94
N ARG A 2 -7.06 50.22 -25.71
CA ARG A 2 -6.01 49.28 -25.29
C ARG A 2 -4.69 49.73 -25.90
N LYS A 3 -3.69 50.01 -25.10
CA LYS A 3 -2.33 50.30 -25.54
C LYS A 3 -1.54 49.00 -25.67
N ILE A 4 -1.16 48.65 -26.87
CA ILE A 4 -0.23 47.58 -27.20
C ILE A 4 1.17 48.19 -27.18
N THR A 5 2.04 47.67 -26.31
CA THR A 5 3.44 48.05 -26.24
C THR A 5 4.24 47.04 -27.05
N LEU A 6 4.84 47.51 -28.18
CA LEU A 6 5.80 46.78 -28.98
C LEU A 6 7.13 46.68 -28.26
N MET A 7 7.72 45.50 -28.22
CA MET A 7 9.14 45.28 -27.85
C MET A 7 10.08 45.58 -29.04
N PRO A 8 11.25 46.19 -28.82
CA PRO A 8 12.23 46.41 -29.87
C PRO A 8 13.12 45.19 -30.10
N ALA A 9 13.43 44.95 -31.37
CA ALA A 9 14.37 43.96 -31.88
C ALA A 9 15.81 44.32 -31.56
N MET A 10 16.65 43.33 -31.19
CA MET A 10 18.07 43.47 -31.03
C MET A 10 18.83 43.10 -32.35
N PRO A 11 19.87 43.81 -32.72
CA PRO A 11 20.63 43.58 -33.94
C PRO A 11 21.68 42.49 -33.77
N GLY A 12 21.91 41.77 -34.88
CA GLY A 12 22.88 40.71 -35.00
C GLY A 12 24.35 41.17 -34.90
N TYR A 13 25.17 40.23 -34.43
CA TYR A 13 26.62 40.31 -34.56
C TYR A 13 27.13 39.22 -35.51
N THR A 14 27.57 39.64 -36.65
CA THR A 14 28.37 38.87 -37.62
C THR A 14 29.85 39.06 -37.36
N ARG A 15 30.62 38.00 -37.62
CA ARG A 15 32.08 37.90 -37.92
C ARG A 15 33.01 37.80 -36.70
N LEU A 16 33.80 36.70 -36.59
CA LEU A 16 35.08 36.59 -37.34
C LEU A 16 35.62 35.16 -37.26
N LEU A 17 36.03 34.67 -38.44
CA LEU A 17 36.83 33.47 -38.64
C LEU A 17 38.25 33.70 -38.06
N SER A 18 38.71 32.78 -37.20
CA SER A 18 40.11 32.64 -36.89
C SER A 18 40.49 31.16 -36.92
N VAL A 19 41.17 30.81 -38.00
CA VAL A 19 41.88 29.56 -38.20
C VAL A 19 43.09 29.54 -37.26
N ALA A 20 43.08 28.63 -36.30
CA ALA A 20 44.30 28.31 -35.56
C ALA A 20 44.48 26.79 -35.61
N ALA A 21 45.43 26.37 -36.41
CA ALA A 21 45.96 25.02 -36.45
C ALA A 21 46.66 24.73 -35.12
N ILE A 22 46.16 23.73 -34.37
CA ILE A 22 46.84 23.21 -33.20
C ILE A 22 47.10 21.72 -33.42
N LEU A 23 48.41 21.39 -33.34
CA LEU A 23 49.05 20.10 -33.48
C LEU A 23 48.34 18.99 -32.72
N LEU A 24 48.19 17.85 -33.41
CA LEU A 24 47.89 16.54 -32.80
C LEU A 24 49.06 16.14 -31.88
N THR A 25 48.81 16.13 -30.59
CA THR A 25 49.57 15.28 -29.65
C THR A 25 48.75 14.05 -29.38
N LEU A 26 49.16 12.92 -29.93
CA LEU A 26 48.65 11.60 -29.56
C LEU A 26 49.11 11.32 -28.13
N THR A 27 48.24 11.51 -27.17
CA THR A 27 48.37 10.91 -25.85
C THR A 27 47.81 9.51 -25.92
N ALA A 28 48.71 8.54 -25.84
CA ALA A 28 48.34 7.13 -25.66
C ALA A 28 47.56 6.97 -24.37
N CYS A 29 46.23 6.76 -24.47
CA CYS A 29 45.46 6.21 -23.37
C CYS A 29 45.90 4.77 -23.18
N SER A 30 46.66 4.51 -22.14
CA SER A 30 46.86 3.14 -21.63
C SER A 30 45.49 2.60 -21.21
N THR A 31 44.98 1.68 -22.02
CA THR A 31 43.86 0.82 -21.62
C THR A 31 44.30 0.01 -20.39
N THR A 32 43.85 0.42 -19.22
CA THR A 32 43.92 -0.40 -18.04
C THR A 32 42.98 -1.58 -18.34
N GLU A 33 43.54 -2.74 -18.58
CA GLU A 33 42.83 -4.00 -18.67
C GLU A 33 42.12 -4.18 -17.34
N ILE A 34 40.80 -3.96 -17.33
CA ILE A 34 39.93 -4.33 -16.21
C ILE A 34 39.95 -5.87 -16.25
N ALA A 35 40.70 -6.48 -15.33
CA ALA A 35 40.65 -7.91 -15.11
C ALA A 35 39.15 -8.28 -14.99
N ALA A 36 38.70 -9.12 -15.91
CA ALA A 36 37.37 -9.68 -15.84
C ALA A 36 37.23 -10.34 -14.47
N VAL A 37 36.42 -9.73 -13.61
CA VAL A 37 35.95 -10.43 -12.41
C VAL A 37 35.12 -11.59 -12.96
N GLU A 38 35.69 -12.80 -12.91
CA GLU A 38 34.94 -14.02 -13.14
C GLU A 38 33.78 -14.00 -12.17
N GLU A 39 32.60 -13.72 -12.70
CA GLU A 39 31.33 -13.94 -11.99
C GLU A 39 31.34 -15.42 -11.58
N PRO A 40 31.21 -15.73 -10.26
CA PRO A 40 31.21 -17.11 -9.86
C PRO A 40 30.06 -17.80 -10.63
N ALA A 41 30.42 -18.81 -11.41
CA ALA A 41 29.46 -19.62 -12.15
C ALA A 41 28.41 -20.12 -11.13
N VAL A 42 27.23 -19.50 -11.18
CA VAL A 42 26.08 -20.01 -10.42
C VAL A 42 25.79 -21.37 -11.00
N ALA A 43 26.19 -22.41 -10.28
CA ALA A 43 25.85 -23.77 -10.64
C ALA A 43 24.32 -23.82 -10.85
N PRO A 44 23.82 -24.45 -11.94
CA PRO A 44 22.39 -24.58 -12.12
C PRO A 44 21.84 -25.29 -10.89
N MET A 45 20.98 -24.62 -10.14
CA MET A 45 20.23 -25.24 -9.05
C MET A 45 19.25 -26.23 -9.67
N THR A 46 19.73 -27.42 -9.98
CA THR A 46 18.91 -28.59 -10.28
C THR A 46 18.47 -29.23 -8.99
N GLY A 47 17.66 -28.49 -8.25
CA GLY A 47 16.96 -28.94 -7.07
C GLY A 47 15.64 -28.22 -7.07
N GLN A 48 14.66 -28.73 -7.82
CA GLN A 48 13.27 -28.45 -7.51
C GLN A 48 12.98 -29.10 -6.16
N THR A 49 13.29 -28.37 -5.11
CA THR A 49 12.63 -28.60 -3.84
C THR A 49 11.52 -27.57 -3.79
N ASP A 50 10.32 -27.97 -4.22
CA ASP A 50 9.08 -27.26 -3.92
C ASP A 50 8.79 -27.29 -2.40
N ASP A 51 9.70 -27.83 -1.62
CA ASP A 51 9.65 -27.81 -0.18
C ASP A 51 10.03 -26.41 0.32
N PRO A 52 9.17 -25.77 1.14
CA PRO A 52 9.49 -24.51 1.76
C PRO A 52 10.80 -24.62 2.54
N ALA A 53 11.61 -23.56 2.53
CA ALA A 53 12.81 -23.52 3.35
C ALA A 53 12.47 -23.82 4.82
N PRO A 54 13.35 -24.52 5.56
CA PRO A 54 13.12 -24.83 6.97
C PRO A 54 12.70 -23.59 7.77
N GLY A 55 11.52 -23.64 8.40
CA GLY A 55 10.92 -22.51 9.13
C GLY A 55 9.84 -21.74 8.36
N PHE A 56 9.62 -22.04 7.07
CA PHE A 56 8.45 -21.61 6.31
C PHE A 56 7.46 -22.78 6.24
N GLU A 57 6.56 -22.87 7.18
CA GLU A 57 5.44 -23.77 7.09
C GLU A 57 4.54 -23.34 5.92
N THR A 58 4.05 -24.29 5.15
CA THR A 58 3.06 -24.01 4.11
C THR A 58 1.79 -23.53 4.77
N VAL A 59 1.38 -22.30 4.46
CA VAL A 59 0.13 -21.74 4.98
C VAL A 59 -1.04 -22.56 4.46
N ALA A 60 -1.79 -23.17 5.34
CA ALA A 60 -2.94 -23.97 4.97
C ALA A 60 -4.03 -23.10 4.34
N ALA A 61 -4.47 -23.45 3.13
CA ALA A 61 -5.53 -22.73 2.43
C ALA A 61 -6.81 -22.68 3.29
N GLY A 62 -7.43 -21.51 3.38
CA GLY A 62 -8.61 -21.27 4.20
C GLY A 62 -8.36 -21.17 5.70
N SER A 63 -7.10 -21.12 6.15
CA SER A 63 -6.74 -20.82 7.54
C SER A 63 -6.82 -19.32 7.85
N GLU A 64 -6.72 -18.95 9.12
CA GLU A 64 -6.62 -17.54 9.52
C GLU A 64 -5.31 -16.93 9.01
N GLU A 65 -4.23 -17.69 9.02
CA GLU A 65 -2.93 -17.28 8.49
C GLU A 65 -3.01 -16.98 6.99
N ASP A 66 -3.71 -17.82 6.21
CA ASP A 66 -3.96 -17.59 4.80
C ASP A 66 -4.70 -16.26 4.57
N PHE A 67 -5.74 -15.99 5.34
CA PHE A 67 -6.46 -14.73 5.27
C PHE A 67 -5.57 -13.53 5.60
N ILE A 68 -4.72 -13.62 6.63
CA ILE A 68 -3.83 -12.54 7.06
C ILE A 68 -2.74 -12.26 6.04
N LEU A 69 -2.09 -13.30 5.52
CA LEU A 69 -0.88 -13.17 4.69
C LEU A 69 -1.20 -12.97 3.21
N ASN A 70 -2.16 -13.70 2.66
CA ASN A 70 -2.44 -13.72 1.23
C ASN A 70 -3.58 -12.77 0.81
N VAL A 71 -4.53 -12.50 1.72
CA VAL A 71 -5.70 -11.65 1.43
C VAL A 71 -5.52 -10.25 2.03
N GLY A 72 -5.04 -10.19 3.26
CA GLY A 72 -4.90 -8.94 4.01
C GLY A 72 -6.17 -8.57 4.77
N ARG A 73 -6.02 -8.32 6.08
CA ARG A 73 -7.15 -8.07 6.99
C ARG A 73 -7.40 -6.60 7.32
N ARG A 74 -6.62 -5.65 6.77
CA ARG A 74 -6.72 -4.23 7.11
C ARG A 74 -7.20 -3.42 5.93
N THR A 75 -8.17 -2.53 6.20
CA THR A 75 -8.69 -1.53 5.26
C THR A 75 -8.43 -0.16 5.86
N TYR A 76 -7.80 0.73 5.10
CA TYR A 76 -7.41 2.06 5.56
C TYR A 76 -8.35 3.14 5.05
N PHE A 77 -8.37 4.28 5.78
CA PHE A 77 -9.27 5.39 5.47
C PHE A 77 -8.52 6.72 5.45
N THR A 78 -9.03 7.64 4.64
CA THR A 78 -8.58 9.02 4.67
C THR A 78 -9.09 9.73 5.92
N GLN A 79 -8.46 10.86 6.24
CA GLN A 79 -8.84 11.65 7.40
C GLN A 79 -10.31 12.11 7.33
N ASP A 80 -10.98 12.10 8.47
CA ASP A 80 -12.38 12.53 8.64
C ASP A 80 -13.39 11.87 7.68
N SER A 81 -13.07 10.69 7.15
CA SER A 81 -13.92 9.99 6.17
C SER A 81 -14.11 8.51 6.52
N ALA A 82 -15.31 8.01 6.22
CA ALA A 82 -15.65 6.58 6.19
C ALA A 82 -15.84 6.06 4.75
N THR A 83 -15.48 6.86 3.75
CA THR A 83 -15.60 6.48 2.34
C THR A 83 -14.50 5.49 1.94
N LEU A 84 -14.90 4.41 1.28
CA LEU A 84 -13.98 3.42 0.72
C LEU A 84 -13.42 3.92 -0.62
N ASP A 85 -12.12 4.13 -0.68
CA ASP A 85 -11.42 4.43 -1.93
C ASP A 85 -11.18 3.18 -2.78
N SER A 86 -10.53 3.31 -3.93
CA SER A 86 -10.27 2.19 -4.85
C SER A 86 -9.35 1.13 -4.25
N VAL A 87 -8.37 1.53 -3.42
CA VAL A 87 -7.43 0.62 -2.77
C VAL A 87 -8.14 -0.19 -1.67
N ALA A 88 -8.95 0.49 -0.86
CA ALA A 88 -9.80 -0.15 0.14
C ALA A 88 -10.74 -1.17 -0.50
N LYS A 89 -11.43 -0.79 -1.59
CA LYS A 89 -12.33 -1.68 -2.32
C LYS A 89 -11.60 -2.90 -2.90
N ALA A 90 -10.42 -2.71 -3.50
CA ALA A 90 -9.63 -3.83 -4.04
C ALA A 90 -9.23 -4.84 -2.95
N THR A 91 -8.88 -4.36 -1.74
CA THR A 91 -8.62 -5.23 -0.60
C THR A 91 -9.89 -5.98 -0.16
N LEU A 92 -11.01 -5.29 -0.08
CA LEU A 92 -12.29 -5.87 0.33
C LEU A 92 -12.85 -6.85 -0.72
N ASP A 93 -12.59 -6.64 -2.01
CA ASP A 93 -12.94 -7.62 -3.06
C ASP A 93 -12.21 -8.96 -2.84
N LYS A 94 -10.92 -8.93 -2.52
CA LYS A 94 -10.16 -10.13 -2.15
C LYS A 94 -10.72 -10.79 -0.89
N GLN A 95 -11.05 -9.99 0.13
CA GLN A 95 -11.66 -10.50 1.36
C GLN A 95 -13.02 -11.16 1.07
N ALA A 96 -13.86 -10.55 0.25
CA ALA A 96 -15.17 -11.11 -0.09
C ALA A 96 -15.07 -12.44 -0.84
N ILE A 97 -14.16 -12.54 -1.83
CA ILE A 97 -13.90 -13.80 -2.56
C ILE A 97 -13.48 -14.89 -1.57
N TRP A 98 -12.52 -14.60 -0.70
CA TRP A 98 -12.01 -15.56 0.26
C TRP A 98 -13.08 -15.97 1.27
N LEU A 99 -13.85 -15.03 1.82
CA LEU A 99 -14.92 -15.29 2.80
C LEU A 99 -16.07 -16.11 2.21
N ASN A 100 -16.41 -15.91 0.94
CA ASN A 100 -17.42 -16.69 0.24
C ASN A 100 -16.93 -18.13 -0.01
N SER A 101 -15.63 -18.32 -0.24
CA SER A 101 -15.01 -19.64 -0.38
C SER A 101 -14.82 -20.35 0.96
N ASN A 102 -14.87 -19.62 2.08
CA ASN A 102 -14.63 -20.14 3.43
C ASN A 102 -15.79 -19.82 4.37
N PRO A 103 -17.01 -20.42 4.17
CA PRO A 103 -18.22 -20.03 4.87
C PRO A 103 -18.23 -20.36 6.38
N ARG A 104 -17.30 -21.17 6.86
CA ARG A 104 -17.17 -21.51 8.29
C ARG A 104 -16.77 -20.32 9.18
N TRP A 105 -16.13 -19.30 8.58
CA TRP A 105 -15.64 -18.17 9.32
C TRP A 105 -16.68 -17.09 9.55
N LEU A 106 -16.79 -16.63 10.76
CA LEU A 106 -17.44 -15.37 11.12
C LEU A 106 -16.42 -14.23 11.07
N VAL A 107 -16.88 -13.00 10.93
CA VAL A 107 -15.99 -11.83 10.80
C VAL A 107 -16.40 -10.72 11.74
N LYS A 108 -15.51 -10.33 12.65
CA LYS A 108 -15.63 -9.14 13.46
C LYS A 108 -14.91 -7.99 12.78
N LEU A 109 -15.64 -6.95 12.39
CA LEU A 109 -15.12 -5.74 11.77
C LEU A 109 -14.86 -4.70 12.87
N GLN A 110 -13.59 -4.44 13.15
CA GLN A 110 -13.17 -3.51 14.21
C GLN A 110 -12.70 -2.22 13.58
N GLY A 111 -13.46 -1.13 13.77
CA GLY A 111 -13.15 0.21 13.29
C GLY A 111 -12.32 1.00 14.31
N PHE A 112 -11.36 1.78 13.80
CA PHE A 112 -10.51 2.66 14.57
C PHE A 112 -10.41 4.03 13.91
N SER A 113 -10.18 5.06 14.72
CA SER A 113 -10.08 6.44 14.29
C SER A 113 -8.94 7.12 15.05
N ASP A 114 -8.11 7.85 14.32
CA ASP A 114 -7.12 8.78 14.82
C ASP A 114 -7.25 10.06 14.01
N ASP A 115 -8.41 10.65 14.19
CA ASP A 115 -8.84 11.87 13.48
C ASP A 115 -8.94 13.03 14.46
N SER A 116 -9.10 14.24 13.98
CA SER A 116 -9.23 15.42 14.83
C SER A 116 -10.59 15.49 15.51
N GLY A 117 -10.63 15.83 16.79
CA GLY A 117 -11.87 16.09 17.51
C GLY A 117 -12.00 15.35 18.83
N SER A 118 -13.24 15.26 19.32
CA SER A 118 -13.54 14.61 20.60
C SER A 118 -13.53 13.08 20.50
N ALA A 119 -13.34 12.40 21.62
CA ALA A 119 -13.45 10.95 21.72
C ALA A 119 -14.79 10.42 21.16
N SER A 120 -15.89 11.15 21.41
CA SER A 120 -17.21 10.81 20.87
C SER A 120 -17.23 10.87 19.33
N LYS A 121 -16.63 11.90 18.71
CA LYS A 121 -16.51 12.00 17.24
C LYS A 121 -15.71 10.82 16.69
N MET A 122 -14.60 10.49 17.33
CA MET A 122 -13.75 9.35 16.91
C MET A 122 -14.48 8.03 17.07
N ALA A 123 -15.22 7.82 18.14
CA ALA A 123 -16.05 6.63 18.34
C ALA A 123 -17.11 6.49 17.23
N THR A 124 -17.83 7.58 16.91
CA THR A 124 -18.82 7.59 15.83
C THR A 124 -18.18 7.29 14.47
N LEU A 125 -17.07 7.95 14.13
CA LEU A 125 -16.40 7.77 12.85
C LEU A 125 -15.84 6.34 12.69
N SER A 126 -15.28 5.78 13.76
CA SER A 126 -14.78 4.40 13.75
C SER A 126 -15.91 3.37 13.51
N GLN A 127 -17.10 3.60 14.10
CA GLN A 127 -18.28 2.79 13.84
C GLN A 127 -18.73 2.91 12.38
N GLN A 128 -18.84 4.13 11.86
CA GLN A 128 -19.20 4.36 10.45
C GLN A 128 -18.24 3.68 9.47
N ARG A 129 -16.94 3.66 9.75
CA ARG A 129 -15.94 2.93 8.95
C ARG A 129 -16.19 1.43 8.96
N ALA A 130 -16.44 0.85 10.14
CA ALA A 130 -16.74 -0.57 10.28
C ALA A 130 -18.03 -0.95 9.56
N ASP A 131 -19.06 -0.12 9.66
CA ASP A 131 -20.35 -0.31 8.97
C ASP A 131 -20.20 -0.21 7.43
N ALA A 132 -19.38 0.73 6.94
CA ALA A 132 -19.09 0.86 5.51
C ALA A 132 -18.41 -0.40 4.94
N VAL A 133 -17.45 -0.99 5.69
CA VAL A 133 -16.80 -2.26 5.31
C VAL A 133 -17.83 -3.39 5.31
N MET A 134 -18.66 -3.50 6.34
CA MET A 134 -19.71 -4.53 6.43
C MET A 134 -20.70 -4.44 5.27
N ALA A 135 -21.16 -3.24 4.96
CA ALA A 135 -22.08 -2.99 3.84
C ALA A 135 -21.44 -3.38 2.49
N TYR A 136 -20.15 -3.04 2.31
CA TYR A 136 -19.43 -3.39 1.08
C TYR A 136 -19.26 -4.90 0.93
N LEU A 137 -18.80 -5.61 1.97
CA LEU A 137 -18.67 -7.07 1.94
C LEU A 137 -20.02 -7.76 1.69
N SER A 138 -21.11 -7.25 2.30
CA SER A 138 -22.46 -7.74 2.03
C SER A 138 -22.86 -7.56 0.57
N SER A 139 -22.55 -6.41 -0.03
CA SER A 139 -22.82 -6.15 -1.45
C SER A 139 -22.04 -7.07 -2.40
N LYS A 140 -20.96 -7.72 -1.90
CA LYS A 140 -20.14 -8.72 -2.60
C LYS A 140 -20.53 -10.16 -2.27
N GLY A 141 -21.69 -10.35 -1.62
CA GLY A 141 -22.28 -11.67 -1.35
C GLY A 141 -21.86 -12.33 -0.04
N VAL A 142 -21.11 -11.66 0.82
CA VAL A 142 -20.82 -12.19 2.16
C VAL A 142 -22.08 -12.07 3.03
N ASP A 143 -22.54 -13.19 3.63
CA ASP A 143 -23.74 -13.21 4.44
C ASP A 143 -23.64 -12.25 5.64
N PRO A 144 -24.55 -11.25 5.77
CA PRO A 144 -24.56 -10.31 6.89
C PRO A 144 -24.64 -10.98 8.26
N ASN A 145 -25.28 -12.16 8.36
CA ASN A 145 -25.38 -12.90 9.63
C ASN A 145 -24.03 -13.42 10.12
N ARG A 146 -23.05 -13.49 9.26
CA ARG A 146 -21.66 -13.88 9.59
C ARG A 146 -20.79 -12.73 10.06
N MET A 147 -21.29 -11.51 9.98
CA MET A 147 -20.51 -10.30 10.25
C MET A 147 -21.11 -9.46 11.37
N TRP A 148 -20.27 -8.73 12.08
CA TRP A 148 -20.70 -7.64 12.96
C TRP A 148 -19.62 -6.56 13.03
N ALA A 149 -20.06 -5.31 13.11
CA ALA A 149 -19.21 -4.13 13.13
C ALA A 149 -19.16 -3.53 14.54
N LYS A 150 -17.97 -3.11 14.99
CA LYS A 150 -17.77 -2.39 16.24
C LYS A 150 -16.69 -1.32 16.10
N GLY A 151 -17.05 -0.07 16.41
CA GLY A 151 -16.14 1.04 16.53
C GLY A 151 -15.46 1.08 17.90
N TYR A 152 -14.19 1.41 17.91
CA TYR A 152 -13.35 1.54 19.11
C TYR A 152 -12.75 2.94 19.26
N GLY A 153 -13.12 3.90 18.40
CA GLY A 153 -12.56 5.25 18.43
C GLY A 153 -11.03 5.21 18.27
N ASN A 154 -10.33 5.89 19.15
CA ASN A 154 -8.87 5.91 19.24
C ASN A 154 -8.31 4.88 20.24
N ASP A 155 -9.13 4.04 20.84
CA ASP A 155 -8.64 2.93 21.66
C ASP A 155 -7.77 2.01 20.80
N ARG A 156 -6.62 1.54 21.32
CA ARG A 156 -5.71 0.62 20.64
C ARG A 156 -5.07 1.21 19.38
N GLU A 157 -4.46 2.37 19.51
CA GLU A 157 -3.57 2.88 18.47
C GLU A 157 -2.44 1.89 18.18
N VAL A 158 -2.15 1.67 16.88
CA VAL A 158 -1.02 0.79 16.46
C VAL A 158 0.30 1.53 16.63
N ARG A 159 0.23 2.86 16.48
CA ARG A 159 1.37 3.76 16.58
C ARG A 159 0.95 5.00 17.39
N ASP A 160 1.60 5.20 18.51
CA ASP A 160 1.52 6.44 19.28
C ASP A 160 2.60 7.40 18.77
N CYS A 161 2.28 8.18 17.76
CA CYS A 161 3.12 9.26 17.27
C CYS A 161 2.32 10.32 16.52
N THR A 162 2.85 11.53 16.50
CA THR A 162 2.20 12.70 15.88
C THR A 162 2.33 12.74 14.36
N GLU A 163 3.17 11.90 13.78
CA GLU A 163 3.45 11.89 12.35
C GLU A 163 2.26 11.43 11.53
N ARG A 164 2.11 12.01 10.35
CA ARG A 164 1.03 11.66 9.41
C ARG A 164 1.01 10.17 9.04
N SER A 165 2.17 9.57 8.89
CA SER A 165 2.33 8.13 8.58
C SER A 165 1.72 7.22 9.64
N CYS A 166 1.86 7.58 10.93
CA CYS A 166 1.26 6.84 12.04
C CYS A 166 -0.26 6.98 12.05
N LYS A 167 -0.76 8.20 11.90
CA LYS A 167 -2.21 8.47 11.86
C LYS A 167 -2.90 7.73 10.72
N VAL A 168 -2.25 7.57 9.58
CA VAL A 168 -2.77 6.76 8.48
C VAL A 168 -2.95 5.30 8.90
N GLN A 169 -2.01 4.73 9.66
CA GLN A 169 -2.12 3.35 10.13
C GLN A 169 -3.20 3.16 11.21
N ASN A 170 -3.49 4.20 11.97
CA ASN A 170 -4.52 4.17 13.00
C ASN A 170 -5.93 4.28 12.41
N ARG A 171 -6.12 5.01 11.30
CA ARG A 171 -7.40 5.14 10.60
C ARG A 171 -7.71 3.90 9.75
N ARG A 172 -8.13 2.82 10.40
CA ARG A 172 -8.32 1.51 9.78
C ARG A 172 -9.57 0.78 10.25
N VAL A 173 -9.97 -0.21 9.47
CA VAL A 173 -10.83 -1.31 9.91
C VAL A 173 -10.04 -2.60 9.82
N VAL A 174 -10.17 -3.44 10.82
CA VAL A 174 -9.55 -4.77 10.86
C VAL A 174 -10.64 -5.83 10.78
N SER A 175 -10.58 -6.68 9.75
CA SER A 175 -11.42 -7.86 9.59
C SER A 175 -10.80 -9.02 10.35
N ASN A 176 -11.36 -9.37 11.51
CA ASN A 176 -10.86 -10.47 12.34
C ASN A 176 -11.77 -11.68 12.18
N LEU A 177 -11.18 -12.79 11.77
CA LEU A 177 -11.90 -14.07 11.71
C LEU A 177 -12.25 -14.57 13.11
N ARG A 178 -13.39 -15.24 13.21
CA ARG A 178 -13.91 -15.85 14.43
C ARG A 178 -14.57 -17.18 14.12
N THR A 179 -14.47 -18.12 15.05
CA THR A 179 -15.22 -19.38 15.00
C THR A 179 -16.60 -19.24 15.63
N GLU A 180 -16.74 -18.30 16.55
CA GLU A 180 -17.98 -17.98 17.25
C GLU A 180 -18.14 -16.46 17.43
N ARG A 181 -19.36 -16.00 17.66
CA ARG A 181 -19.66 -14.59 17.92
C ARG A 181 -19.32 -14.26 19.37
N ASP A 182 -18.70 -13.10 19.60
CA ASP A 182 -18.43 -12.62 20.96
C ASP A 182 -19.75 -12.58 21.75
N ALA A 183 -19.73 -13.01 23.01
CA ALA A 183 -20.81 -12.77 23.93
C ALA A 183 -21.04 -11.26 24.09
N ILE A 184 -22.30 -10.85 24.06
CA ILE A 184 -22.71 -9.45 24.22
C ILE A 184 -22.59 -9.04 25.68
#